data_fd942f6daaccb429535e4f68281177df
#
_entry.id   fd942f6daaccb429535e4f68281177df
#
_cell.length_a   1.000
_cell.length_b   1.000
_cell.length_c   1.000
_cell.angle_alpha   90.00
_cell.angle_beta   90.00
_cell.angle_gamma   90.00
#
_symmetry.space_group_name_H-M   'P 1'
#
loop_
_entity.id
_entity.type
_entity.pdbx_description
1 polymer ?
#
loop_
_entity_poly.entity_id
_entity_poly.type
_entity_poly.pdbx_seq_one_letter_code
_entity_poly.pdbx_strand_id
1 'polypeptide(L)'
;MRISTDGIRNRILKKIYVIVEIKGGFGNQLFQFAFANSLRKMGYKVKVKTNFYEQFENDNFENTYRKLVLPETLFGFKKTNKLTNRLLVWAHKFNKSKKIKKIFGKRNNSFFIKLKDSDYSLEKMNKKVIHLDGYWQNIDSIISNKKYLIESISKNLILKEGFDNC
;
A
#
# COMPACT_ATOMS: atom_id res chain seq x y z
N MET A 1 -18.02 -30.89 14.33
CA MET A 1 -16.80 -30.08 14.29
C MET A 1 -17.13 -28.74 13.63
N ARG A 2 -17.35 -27.67 14.41
CA ARG A 2 -17.68 -26.34 13.84
C ARG A 2 -16.38 -25.68 13.41
N ILE A 3 -16.15 -25.57 12.11
CA ILE A 3 -15.03 -24.78 11.57
C ILE A 3 -15.40 -23.32 11.81
N SER A 4 -14.61 -22.62 12.66
CA SER A 4 -14.81 -21.20 12.93
C SER A 4 -14.73 -20.42 11.62
N THR A 5 -15.76 -19.61 11.34
CA THR A 5 -15.83 -18.72 10.18
C THR A 5 -14.61 -17.78 10.11
N ASP A 6 -14.03 -17.44 11.26
CA ASP A 6 -12.82 -16.61 11.37
C ASP A 6 -11.57 -17.32 10.82
N GLY A 7 -11.44 -18.64 11.03
CA GLY A 7 -10.34 -19.42 10.48
C GLY A 7 -10.36 -19.48 8.94
N ILE A 8 -11.54 -19.61 8.35
CA ILE A 8 -11.72 -19.62 6.89
C ILE A 8 -11.44 -18.23 6.32
N ARG A 9 -11.99 -17.17 6.93
CA ARG A 9 -11.77 -15.78 6.53
C ARG A 9 -10.28 -15.43 6.55
N ASN A 10 -9.57 -15.72 7.62
CA ASN A 10 -8.12 -15.49 7.73
C ASN A 10 -7.30 -16.26 6.69
N ARG A 11 -7.70 -17.47 6.36
CA ARG A 11 -7.04 -18.28 5.31
C ARG A 11 -7.24 -17.68 3.92
N ILE A 12 -8.40 -17.10 3.63
CA ILE A 12 -8.70 -16.43 2.35
C ILE A 12 -7.92 -15.12 2.25
N LEU A 13 -7.91 -14.28 3.31
CA LEU A 13 -7.21 -12.99 3.32
C LEU A 13 -5.69 -13.15 3.10
N LYS A 14 -5.07 -14.20 3.64
CA LYS A 14 -3.64 -14.51 3.42
C LYS A 14 -3.28 -14.76 1.95
N LYS A 15 -4.26 -14.97 1.07
CA LYS A 15 -4.06 -15.14 -0.38
C LYS A 15 -4.22 -13.84 -1.18
N ILE A 16 -4.68 -12.76 -0.53
CA ILE A 16 -4.93 -11.47 -1.17
C ILE A 16 -3.70 -10.58 -1.00
N TYR A 17 -3.18 -10.10 -2.14
CA TYR A 17 -2.08 -9.14 -2.16
C TYR A 17 -2.62 -7.73 -2.23
N VAL A 18 -2.22 -6.90 -1.29
CA VAL A 18 -2.56 -5.48 -1.27
C VAL A 18 -1.29 -4.66 -1.48
N ILE A 19 -1.36 -3.72 -2.39
CA ILE A 19 -0.28 -2.79 -2.69
C ILE A 19 -0.77 -1.40 -2.35
N VAL A 20 -0.16 -0.78 -1.34
CA VAL A 20 -0.46 0.59 -0.92
C VAL A 20 0.54 1.53 -1.58
N GLU A 21 0.06 2.51 -2.35
CA GLU A 21 0.89 3.55 -2.93
C GLU A 21 1.23 4.59 -1.89
N ILE A 22 2.52 4.84 -1.66
CA ILE A 22 3.04 5.86 -0.74
C ILE A 22 3.40 7.10 -1.54
N LYS A 23 2.77 8.23 -1.19
CA LYS A 23 2.94 9.50 -1.91
C LYS A 23 2.66 10.71 -1.01
N GLY A 24 3.10 11.88 -1.45
CA GLY A 24 2.89 13.14 -0.74
C GLY A 24 3.90 13.39 0.37
N GLY A 25 3.61 14.33 1.26
CA GLY A 25 4.49 14.73 2.36
C GLY A 25 4.43 13.79 3.55
N PHE A 26 5.23 14.08 4.58
CA PHE A 26 5.41 13.29 5.80
C PHE A 26 4.09 12.82 6.44
N GLY A 27 3.14 13.75 6.68
CA GLY A 27 1.85 13.40 7.28
C GLY A 27 1.06 12.39 6.45
N ASN A 28 1.03 12.55 5.11
CA ASN A 28 0.37 11.61 4.23
C ASN A 28 1.04 10.23 4.26
N GLN A 29 2.38 10.19 4.32
CA GLN A 29 3.14 8.94 4.46
C GLN A 29 2.77 8.21 5.76
N LEU A 30 2.63 8.93 6.88
CA LEU A 30 2.20 8.35 8.15
C LEU A 30 0.81 7.70 8.05
N PHE A 31 -0.16 8.38 7.47
CA PHE A 31 -1.50 7.83 7.27
C PHE A 31 -1.48 6.57 6.40
N GLN A 32 -0.71 6.59 5.31
CA GLN A 32 -0.61 5.47 4.39
C GLN A 32 0.09 4.26 5.04
N PHE A 33 1.14 4.45 5.83
CA PHE A 33 1.79 3.38 6.58
C PHE A 33 0.91 2.84 7.72
N ALA A 34 0.19 3.71 8.44
CA ALA A 34 -0.79 3.29 9.44
C ALA A 34 -1.88 2.40 8.82
N PHE A 35 -2.43 2.83 7.69
CA PHE A 35 -3.44 2.08 6.94
C PHE A 35 -2.89 0.75 6.41
N ALA A 36 -1.69 0.75 5.84
CA ALA A 36 -1.01 -0.47 5.40
C ALA A 36 -0.82 -1.46 6.57
N ASN A 37 -0.47 -0.97 7.78
CA ASN A 37 -0.35 -1.81 8.96
C ASN A 37 -1.69 -2.36 9.44
N SER A 38 -2.76 -1.57 9.38
CA SER A 38 -4.12 -2.04 9.69
C SER A 38 -4.53 -3.20 8.76
N LEU A 39 -4.27 -3.09 7.47
CA LEU A 39 -4.52 -4.16 6.51
C LEU A 39 -3.68 -5.41 6.80
N ARG A 40 -2.41 -5.24 7.18
CA ARG A 40 -1.53 -6.35 7.59
C ARG A 40 -2.07 -7.07 8.83
N LYS A 41 -2.54 -6.32 9.84
CA LYS A 41 -3.19 -6.87 11.04
C LYS A 41 -4.47 -7.64 10.71
N MET A 42 -5.21 -7.21 9.70
CA MET A 42 -6.38 -7.94 9.18
C MET A 42 -6.02 -9.23 8.43
N GLY A 43 -4.72 -9.51 8.18
CA GLY A 43 -4.27 -10.73 7.53
C GLY A 43 -3.97 -10.62 6.03
N TYR A 44 -4.04 -9.43 5.44
CA TYR A 44 -3.65 -9.22 4.04
C TYR A 44 -2.13 -9.30 3.84
N LYS A 45 -1.69 -9.74 2.66
CA LYS A 45 -0.28 -9.67 2.24
C LYS A 45 0.00 -8.27 1.68
N VAL A 46 0.54 -7.38 2.51
CA VAL A 46 0.75 -5.98 2.14
C VAL A 46 2.16 -5.74 1.62
N LYS A 47 2.27 -5.05 0.48
CA LYS A 47 3.48 -4.42 -0.03
C LYS A 47 3.23 -2.92 -0.22
N VAL A 48 4.28 -2.13 -0.25
CA VAL A 48 4.19 -0.70 -0.53
C VAL A 48 4.85 -0.34 -1.86
N LYS A 49 4.31 0.65 -2.55
CA LYS A 49 4.81 1.19 -3.80
C LYS A 49 5.24 2.64 -3.58
N THR A 50 6.53 2.94 -3.73
CA THR A 50 7.15 4.25 -3.46
C THR A 50 7.64 4.95 -4.73
N ASN A 51 7.32 4.43 -5.92
CA ASN A 51 7.78 4.96 -7.20
C ASN A 51 7.30 6.39 -7.50
N PHE A 52 6.33 6.91 -6.75
CA PHE A 52 5.93 8.30 -6.83
C PHE A 52 7.12 9.25 -6.67
N TYR A 53 8.05 8.93 -5.79
CA TYR A 53 9.21 9.78 -5.50
C TYR A 53 10.33 9.65 -6.53
N GLU A 54 10.46 8.49 -7.18
CA GLU A 54 11.46 8.25 -8.24
C GLU A 54 11.18 9.09 -9.50
N GLN A 55 9.93 9.53 -9.72
CA GLN A 55 9.55 10.32 -10.89
C GLN A 55 10.00 11.78 -10.80
N PHE A 56 10.24 12.28 -9.60
CA PHE A 56 10.57 13.67 -9.34
C PHE A 56 12.07 13.92 -9.06
N GLU A 57 12.88 12.86 -8.96
CA GLU A 57 14.32 12.99 -8.75
C GLU A 57 15.04 13.69 -9.93
N ASN A 58 14.43 13.68 -11.12
CA ASN A 58 14.98 14.24 -12.35
C ASN A 58 14.33 15.57 -12.78
N ASP A 59 13.28 16.02 -12.11
CA ASP A 59 12.58 17.25 -12.47
C ASP A 59 13.10 18.43 -11.62
N ASN A 60 13.69 19.45 -12.28
CA ASN A 60 14.17 20.69 -11.68
C ASN A 60 13.07 21.60 -11.12
N PHE A 61 11.92 21.06 -10.75
CA PHE A 61 10.83 21.81 -10.11
C PHE A 61 11.11 22.00 -8.62
N GLU A 62 11.86 23.01 -8.27
CA GLU A 62 12.31 23.32 -6.89
C GLU A 62 11.18 23.54 -5.88
N ASN A 63 9.94 23.81 -6.31
CA ASN A 63 8.89 24.30 -5.39
C ASN A 63 7.91 23.25 -4.87
N THR A 64 7.94 21.98 -5.32
CA THR A 64 6.98 20.95 -4.87
C THR A 64 7.59 19.57 -4.60
N TYR A 65 8.92 19.46 -4.60
CA TYR A 65 9.58 18.17 -4.37
C TYR A 65 9.38 17.66 -2.95
N ARG A 66 8.59 16.62 -2.83
CA ARG A 66 8.33 15.94 -1.55
C ARG A 66 9.08 14.62 -1.52
N LYS A 67 10.13 14.57 -0.70
CA LYS A 67 10.96 13.36 -0.52
C LYS A 67 10.18 12.26 0.20
N LEU A 68 10.59 11.01 -0.05
CA LEU A 68 10.23 9.90 0.81
C LEU A 68 10.99 10.06 2.13
N VAL A 69 10.30 10.57 3.15
CA VAL A 69 10.88 10.80 4.49
C VAL A 69 10.89 9.52 5.31
N LEU A 70 9.86 8.70 5.13
CA LEU A 70 9.65 7.45 5.88
C LEU A 70 9.91 6.27 4.94
N PRO A 71 11.11 5.64 4.97
CA PRO A 71 11.36 4.47 4.14
C PRO A 71 10.50 3.28 4.58
N GLU A 72 10.12 2.47 3.62
CA GLU A 72 9.28 1.28 3.85
C GLU A 72 9.88 0.28 4.83
N THR A 73 11.21 0.19 4.86
CA THR A 73 11.97 -0.69 5.76
C THR A 73 11.77 -0.33 7.22
N LEU A 74 11.57 0.96 7.53
CA LEU A 74 11.28 1.46 8.86
C LEU A 74 10.05 0.78 9.48
N PHE A 75 9.06 0.49 8.65
CA PHE A 75 7.81 -0.16 9.06
C PHE A 75 7.76 -1.65 8.72
N GLY A 76 8.89 -2.25 8.31
CA GLY A 76 8.97 -3.66 7.98
C GLY A 76 8.10 -4.06 6.78
N PHE A 77 7.86 -3.15 5.83
CA PHE A 77 7.18 -3.46 4.58
C PHE A 77 8.18 -3.80 3.48
N LYS A 78 7.76 -4.70 2.58
CA LYS A 78 8.49 -4.98 1.34
C LYS A 78 8.01 -4.01 0.25
N LYS A 79 8.95 -3.34 -0.40
CA LYS A 79 8.70 -2.52 -1.60
C LYS A 79 8.31 -3.40 -2.79
N THR A 80 7.48 -2.87 -3.69
CA THR A 80 7.24 -3.49 -4.99
C THR A 80 8.47 -3.36 -5.89
N ASN A 81 8.79 -4.39 -6.66
CA ASN A 81 9.88 -4.36 -7.63
C ASN A 81 9.42 -3.78 -8.98
N LYS A 82 10.37 -3.46 -9.86
CA LYS A 82 10.10 -2.90 -11.20
C LYS A 82 9.13 -3.76 -12.02
N LEU A 83 9.24 -5.09 -11.95
CA LEU A 83 8.33 -6.00 -12.65
C LEU A 83 6.90 -5.90 -12.13
N THR A 84 6.71 -5.92 -10.81
CA THR A 84 5.38 -5.72 -10.18
C THR A 84 4.77 -4.40 -10.61
N ASN A 85 5.56 -3.31 -10.63
CA ASN A 85 5.07 -2.00 -11.03
C ASN A 85 4.64 -1.96 -12.50
N ARG A 86 5.38 -2.59 -13.40
CA ARG A 86 5.00 -2.74 -14.83
C ARG A 86 3.70 -3.52 -14.97
N LEU A 87 3.55 -4.63 -14.24
CA LEU A 87 2.34 -5.44 -14.24
C LEU A 87 1.12 -4.67 -13.72
N LEU A 88 1.28 -3.83 -12.69
CA LEU A 88 0.20 -2.97 -12.19
C LEU A 88 -0.26 -1.96 -13.24
N VAL A 89 0.68 -1.30 -13.93
CA VAL A 89 0.36 -0.36 -15.01
C VAL A 89 -0.38 -1.08 -16.14
N TRP A 90 0.13 -2.25 -16.55
CA TRP A 90 -0.49 -3.07 -17.59
C TRP A 90 -1.90 -3.52 -17.19
N ALA A 91 -2.08 -4.05 -15.97
CA ALA A 91 -3.38 -4.49 -15.46
C ALA A 91 -4.40 -3.33 -15.39
N HIS A 92 -3.93 -2.12 -15.03
CA HIS A 92 -4.77 -0.94 -15.01
C HIS A 92 -5.22 -0.52 -16.43
N LYS A 93 -4.29 -0.48 -17.41
CA LYS A 93 -4.62 -0.20 -18.82
C LYS A 93 -5.58 -1.26 -19.38
N PHE A 94 -5.34 -2.53 -19.05
CA PHE A 94 -6.17 -3.65 -19.46
C PHE A 94 -7.61 -3.51 -18.94
N ASN A 95 -7.78 -3.20 -17.64
CA ASN A 95 -9.11 -3.01 -17.04
C ASN A 95 -9.86 -1.80 -17.59
N LYS A 96 -9.18 -0.77 -18.08
CA LYS A 96 -9.81 0.40 -18.72
C LYS A 96 -10.21 0.16 -20.16
N SER A 97 -9.61 -0.77 -20.87
CA SER A 97 -9.85 -1.00 -22.30
C SER A 97 -11.22 -1.61 -22.56
N LYS A 98 -12.10 -0.86 -23.24
CA LYS A 98 -13.42 -1.35 -23.66
C LYS A 98 -13.33 -2.56 -24.61
N LYS A 99 -12.30 -2.57 -25.50
CA LYS A 99 -12.07 -3.67 -26.47
C LYS A 99 -11.78 -4.97 -25.75
N ILE A 100 -10.90 -4.93 -24.73
CA ILE A 100 -10.51 -6.10 -23.96
C ILE A 100 -11.68 -6.64 -23.12
N LYS A 101 -12.48 -5.75 -22.52
CA LYS A 101 -13.72 -6.13 -21.81
C LYS A 101 -14.73 -6.86 -22.71
N LYS A 102 -14.79 -6.46 -24.00
CA LYS A 102 -15.67 -7.10 -25.00
C LYS A 102 -15.19 -8.51 -25.34
N ILE A 103 -13.86 -8.74 -25.46
CA ILE A 103 -13.28 -10.04 -25.84
C ILE A 103 -13.32 -11.05 -24.68
N PHE A 104 -13.00 -10.61 -23.45
CA PHE A 104 -12.86 -11.51 -22.31
C PHE A 104 -14.08 -11.54 -21.37
N GLY A 105 -15.13 -10.76 -21.66
CA GLY A 105 -16.36 -10.69 -20.89
C GLY A 105 -16.19 -10.15 -19.47
N LYS A 106 -17.27 -10.18 -18.69
CA LYS A 106 -17.27 -9.71 -17.27
C LYS A 106 -16.39 -10.53 -16.32
N ARG A 107 -15.89 -11.69 -16.75
CA ARG A 107 -15.13 -12.65 -15.92
C ARG A 107 -13.74 -12.14 -15.50
N ASN A 108 -13.14 -11.18 -16.24
CA ASN A 108 -11.79 -10.71 -15.99
C ASN A 108 -11.64 -9.70 -14.85
N ASN A 109 -12.72 -9.26 -14.21
CA ASN A 109 -12.66 -8.34 -13.07
C ASN A 109 -12.28 -9.00 -11.74
N SER A 110 -11.98 -10.31 -11.73
CA SER A 110 -11.78 -11.04 -10.48
C SER A 110 -10.36 -11.01 -9.92
N PHE A 111 -9.36 -10.66 -10.73
CA PHE A 111 -7.96 -10.76 -10.32
C PHE A 111 -7.39 -9.47 -9.74
N PHE A 112 -7.64 -8.33 -10.39
CA PHE A 112 -7.03 -7.04 -10.05
C PHE A 112 -8.07 -5.93 -9.93
N ILE A 113 -7.90 -5.05 -8.91
CA ILE A 113 -8.65 -3.81 -8.78
C ILE A 113 -7.72 -2.69 -8.32
N LYS A 114 -7.92 -1.48 -8.84
CA LYS A 114 -7.34 -0.24 -8.32
C LYS A 114 -8.44 0.56 -7.64
N LEU A 115 -8.26 0.88 -6.37
CA LEU A 115 -9.18 1.68 -5.56
C LEU A 115 -8.51 3.00 -5.16
N LYS A 116 -9.30 4.06 -5.19
CA LYS A 116 -8.97 5.36 -4.59
C LYS A 116 -9.67 5.48 -3.23
N ASP A 117 -9.33 6.52 -2.45
CA ASP A 117 -9.96 6.79 -1.14
C ASP A 117 -11.49 6.80 -1.22
N SER A 118 -12.04 7.50 -2.23
CA SER A 118 -13.49 7.61 -2.46
C SER A 118 -14.18 6.28 -2.78
N ASP A 119 -13.44 5.32 -3.32
CA ASP A 119 -13.99 4.04 -3.81
C ASP A 119 -13.79 2.90 -2.83
N TYR A 120 -13.08 3.15 -1.72
CA TYR A 120 -12.71 2.12 -0.76
C TYR A 120 -13.92 1.59 -0.01
N SER A 121 -14.08 0.27 -0.04
CA SER A 121 -14.93 -0.47 0.88
C SER A 121 -14.36 -1.87 1.08
N LEU A 122 -14.56 -2.46 2.26
CA LEU A 122 -14.09 -3.82 2.56
C LEU A 122 -14.68 -4.86 1.61
N GLU A 123 -15.89 -4.64 1.11
CA GLU A 123 -16.56 -5.53 0.15
C GLU A 123 -15.81 -5.62 -1.19
N LYS A 124 -15.18 -4.51 -1.61
CA LYS A 124 -14.36 -4.47 -2.83
C LYS A 124 -13.00 -5.14 -2.65
N MET A 125 -12.62 -5.45 -1.40
CA MET A 125 -11.34 -6.10 -1.04
C MET A 125 -11.35 -7.63 -1.25
N ASN A 126 -12.11 -8.14 -2.21
CA ASN A 126 -12.24 -9.56 -2.52
C ASN A 126 -11.42 -10.03 -3.74
N LYS A 127 -10.58 -9.17 -4.31
CA LYS A 127 -9.74 -9.48 -5.48
C LYS A 127 -8.40 -10.04 -5.04
N LYS A 128 -7.74 -10.83 -5.91
CA LYS A 128 -6.43 -11.42 -5.59
C LYS A 128 -5.32 -10.38 -5.46
N VAL A 129 -5.40 -9.32 -6.25
CA VAL A 129 -4.46 -8.20 -6.22
C VAL A 129 -5.24 -6.88 -6.14
N ILE A 130 -4.96 -6.09 -5.14
CA ILE A 130 -5.62 -4.82 -4.87
C ILE A 130 -4.56 -3.74 -4.81
N HIS A 131 -4.68 -2.72 -5.67
CA HIS A 131 -3.84 -1.54 -5.66
C HIS A 131 -4.61 -0.37 -5.05
N LEU A 132 -4.12 0.14 -3.94
CA LEU A 132 -4.70 1.24 -3.18
C LEU A 132 -3.91 2.50 -3.47
N ASP A 133 -4.55 3.45 -4.17
CA ASP A 133 -3.96 4.71 -4.61
C ASP A 133 -4.73 5.87 -3.98
N GLY A 134 -4.29 6.27 -2.79
CA GLY A 134 -4.91 7.33 -2.01
C GLY A 134 -4.06 7.79 -0.85
N TYR A 135 -4.57 8.78 -0.10
CA TYR A 135 -3.91 9.30 1.10
C TYR A 135 -4.33 8.59 2.38
N TRP A 136 -5.52 7.96 2.40
CA TRP A 136 -6.04 7.14 3.49
C TRP A 136 -6.06 7.87 4.83
N GLN A 137 -6.44 9.15 4.80
CA GLN A 137 -6.44 10.06 5.95
C GLN A 137 -7.55 9.72 6.94
N ASN A 138 -7.44 8.55 7.58
CA ASN A 138 -8.33 8.09 8.62
C ASN A 138 -7.61 8.13 9.96
N ILE A 139 -8.10 8.96 10.87
CA ILE A 139 -7.51 9.17 12.20
C ILE A 139 -7.53 7.88 13.04
N ASP A 140 -8.55 7.04 12.91
CA ASP A 140 -8.64 5.77 13.65
C ASP A 140 -7.50 4.81 13.26
N SER A 141 -7.05 4.87 12.01
CA SER A 141 -5.88 4.11 11.57
C SER A 141 -4.60 4.59 12.26
N ILE A 142 -4.44 5.89 12.50
CA ILE A 142 -3.31 6.45 13.26
C ILE A 142 -3.42 6.04 14.73
N ILE A 143 -4.57 6.25 15.37
CA ILE A 143 -4.77 5.93 16.78
C ILE A 143 -4.49 4.45 17.06
N SER A 144 -5.08 3.55 16.27
CA SER A 144 -4.93 2.10 16.43
C SER A 144 -3.51 1.59 16.14
N ASN A 145 -2.68 2.39 15.47
CA ASN A 145 -1.29 2.06 15.13
C ASN A 145 -0.26 2.97 15.84
N LYS A 146 -0.68 3.86 16.76
CA LYS A 146 0.18 4.86 17.41
C LYS A 146 1.46 4.24 17.98
N LYS A 147 1.34 3.20 18.81
CA LYS A 147 2.48 2.51 19.42
C LYS A 147 3.46 1.99 18.35
N TYR A 148 2.95 1.29 17.34
CA TYR A 148 3.74 0.75 16.24
C TYR A 148 4.48 1.83 15.45
N LEU A 149 3.82 2.96 15.15
CA LEU A 149 4.42 4.07 14.42
C LEU A 149 5.54 4.71 15.23
N ILE A 150 5.30 4.99 16.52
CA ILE A 150 6.30 5.59 17.43
C ILE A 150 7.51 4.66 17.56
N GLU A 151 7.32 3.37 17.87
CA GLU A 151 8.41 2.41 18.04
C GLU A 151 9.25 2.27 16.75
N SER A 152 8.60 2.27 15.59
CA SER A 152 9.28 2.17 14.31
C SER A 152 10.15 3.41 14.03
N ILE A 153 9.63 4.61 14.30
CA ILE A 153 10.34 5.87 14.09
C ILE A 153 11.49 6.02 15.08
N SER A 154 11.24 5.76 16.37
CA SER A 154 12.26 5.89 17.43
C SER A 154 13.45 4.97 17.22
N LYS A 155 13.21 3.71 16.82
CA LYS A 155 14.31 2.77 16.50
C LYS A 155 15.23 3.30 15.40
N ASN A 156 14.68 3.99 14.41
CA ASN A 156 15.48 4.52 13.30
C ASN A 156 16.27 5.77 13.70
N LEU A 157 15.72 6.60 14.61
CA LEU A 157 16.44 7.76 15.15
C LEU A 157 17.65 7.31 15.97
N ILE A 158 17.48 6.34 16.87
CA ILE A 158 18.57 5.77 17.70
C ILE A 158 19.69 5.19 16.83
N LEU A 159 19.33 4.48 15.73
CA LEU A 159 20.33 3.94 14.81
C LEU A 159 21.13 5.03 14.08
N LYS A 160 20.51 6.17 13.74
CA LYS A 160 21.20 7.29 13.09
C LYS A 160 22.16 8.00 14.04
N GLU A 161 21.74 8.30 15.27
CA GLU A 161 22.60 8.93 16.28
C GLU A 161 23.80 8.07 16.66
N GLY A 162 23.68 6.71 16.58
CA GLY A 162 24.78 5.79 16.82
C GLY A 162 25.86 5.76 15.72
N PHE A 163 25.54 6.21 14.49
CA PHE A 163 26.51 6.29 13.39
C PHE A 163 27.24 7.66 13.31
N ASP A 164 26.65 8.70 13.88
CA ASP A 164 27.27 10.05 13.87
C ASP A 164 28.30 10.22 15.00
N ASN A 165 28.45 9.23 15.90
CA ASN A 165 29.39 9.21 17.04
C ASN A 165 30.54 8.19 16.90
N CYS A 166 30.79 7.65 15.69
CA CYS A 166 31.93 6.74 15.42
C CYS A 166 32.97 7.40 14.51
#